data_580ce7ba9d80000e9ac53990ed64b35b
#
_entry.id   580ce7ba9d80000e9ac53990ed64b35b
#
_cell.length_a   1.000
_cell.length_b   1.000
_cell.length_c   1.000
_cell.angle_alpha   90.00
_cell.angle_beta   90.00
_cell.angle_gamma   90.00
#
_symmetry.space_group_name_H-M   'P 1'
#
loop_
_entity.id
_entity.type
_entity.pdbx_description
1 polymer ?
#
loop_
_entity_poly.entity_id
_entity_poly.type
_entity_poly.pdbx_seq_one_letter_code
_entity_poly.pdbx_strand_id
1 'polypeptide(L)'
;MAFETNKDVLDWYEGQERTLTPEYIASIPWHEVKDHPIDKRFIPVLLYMRDVETLTDMYHREMQRTPTGKDPYISKFMERWGIEEVTHGEVLNRFLNEIGVETDEKWQTHVRQNVPPIYNSYTYLLTTLTNFIGRKFTATHMTFGAIHEMSTAQGYRRLMDLADHPVLTQILHAIIREEAAHTKFYWSVARLELRRNEFAQRLARFVIDHYYAPVGQGSLAKKRTEYAIGTLFGDPAAMDRLDKTVTQRVRQLPGFADITKINETIGGMARRASVKLNALQTSFSFLVSLTFFDLCIHGF
;
A
#
# COMPACT_ATOMS: atom_id res chain seq x y z
N MET A 1 24.55 -7.21 7.16
CA MET A 1 24.66 -8.68 7.02
C MET A 1 24.16 -9.04 5.62
N ALA A 2 24.92 -9.78 4.83
CA ALA A 2 24.48 -10.24 3.51
C ALA A 2 23.85 -11.63 3.70
N PHE A 3 22.60 -11.80 3.26
CA PHE A 3 21.93 -13.10 3.25
C PHE A 3 22.40 -13.92 2.03
N GLU A 4 22.50 -15.24 2.18
CA GLU A 4 22.89 -16.17 1.12
C GLU A 4 21.73 -17.07 0.66
N THR A 5 20.77 -17.31 1.56
CA THR A 5 19.60 -18.17 1.31
C THR A 5 18.30 -17.52 1.76
N ASN A 6 17.16 -18.00 1.24
CA ASN A 6 15.82 -17.58 1.71
C ASN A 6 15.62 -17.96 3.19
N LYS A 7 16.28 -19.02 3.67
CA LYS A 7 16.27 -19.40 5.08
C LYS A 7 16.89 -18.31 5.96
N ASP A 8 18.06 -17.78 5.58
CA ASP A 8 18.73 -16.72 6.36
C ASP A 8 17.85 -15.47 6.47
N VAL A 9 17.10 -15.15 5.39
CA VAL A 9 16.16 -14.03 5.40
C VAL A 9 14.99 -14.29 6.34
N LEU A 10 14.46 -15.53 6.33
CA LEU A 10 13.39 -15.93 7.25
C LEU A 10 13.86 -15.90 8.69
N ASP A 11 15.01 -16.51 9.00
CA ASP A 11 15.57 -16.54 10.36
C ASP A 11 15.77 -15.11 10.90
N TRP A 12 16.24 -14.20 10.04
CA TRP A 12 16.33 -12.78 10.40
C TRP A 12 14.95 -12.17 10.68
N TYR A 13 13.95 -12.43 9.85
CA TYR A 13 12.60 -11.88 10.00
C TYR A 13 11.91 -12.42 11.26
N GLU A 14 12.03 -13.70 11.53
CA GLU A 14 11.49 -14.33 12.76
C GLU A 14 12.12 -13.77 14.03
N GLY A 15 13.38 -13.34 13.97
CA GLY A 15 14.06 -12.65 15.05
C GLY A 15 13.63 -11.19 15.26
N GLN A 16 12.76 -10.63 14.41
CA GLN A 16 12.22 -9.28 14.63
C GLN A 16 11.02 -9.34 15.57
N GLU A 17 11.02 -8.48 16.59
CA GLU A 17 9.87 -8.32 17.48
C GLU A 17 8.73 -7.61 16.77
N ARG A 18 7.50 -8.04 17.05
CA ARG A 18 6.31 -7.33 16.61
C ARG A 18 6.18 -6.01 17.37
N THR A 19 5.78 -4.97 16.66
CA THR A 19 5.52 -3.66 17.27
C THR A 19 4.08 -3.55 17.75
N LEU A 20 3.12 -3.94 16.92
CA LEU A 20 1.69 -3.90 17.23
C LEU A 20 1.24 -5.15 18.00
N THR A 21 1.80 -5.33 19.20
CA THR A 21 1.32 -6.34 20.13
C THR A 21 0.01 -5.90 20.81
N PRO A 22 -0.78 -6.83 21.39
CA PRO A 22 -1.98 -6.45 22.16
C PRO A 22 -1.69 -5.42 23.26
N GLU A 23 -0.54 -5.54 23.95
CA GLU A 23 -0.12 -4.62 25.00
C GLU A 23 0.19 -3.23 24.44
N TYR A 24 0.91 -3.15 23.32
CA TYR A 24 1.18 -1.88 22.64
C TYR A 24 -0.12 -1.23 22.17
N ILE A 25 -1.01 -1.98 21.54
CA ILE A 25 -2.31 -1.46 21.07
C ILE A 25 -3.15 -0.96 22.24
N ALA A 26 -3.12 -1.65 23.39
CA ALA A 26 -3.81 -1.19 24.60
C ALA A 26 -3.19 0.09 25.18
N SER A 27 -1.89 0.32 25.00
CA SER A 27 -1.17 1.51 25.49
C SER A 27 -1.38 2.76 24.63
N ILE A 28 -1.97 2.64 23.44
CA ILE A 28 -2.28 3.79 22.58
C ILE A 28 -3.34 4.64 23.29
N PRO A 29 -3.16 5.98 23.37
CA PRO A 29 -4.09 6.88 24.08
C PRO A 29 -5.36 7.13 23.24
N TRP A 30 -6.17 6.10 23.05
CA TRP A 30 -7.38 6.13 22.22
C TRP A 30 -8.38 7.22 22.67
N HIS A 31 -8.43 7.52 23.97
CA HIS A 31 -9.31 8.54 24.52
C HIS A 31 -8.95 9.96 24.06
N GLU A 32 -7.69 10.21 23.67
CA GLU A 32 -7.21 11.50 23.16
C GLU A 32 -7.52 11.72 21.66
N VAL A 33 -7.97 10.69 20.94
CA VAL A 33 -8.22 10.81 19.50
C VAL A 33 -9.20 11.94 19.18
N LYS A 34 -10.23 12.12 19.99
CA LYS A 34 -11.25 13.15 19.78
C LYS A 34 -10.79 14.57 20.15
N ASP A 35 -9.71 14.68 20.89
CA ASP A 35 -9.15 15.98 21.31
C ASP A 35 -8.37 16.65 20.16
N HIS A 36 -8.03 15.88 19.14
CA HIS A 36 -7.28 16.33 17.97
C HIS A 36 -8.11 16.19 16.69
N PRO A 37 -8.61 17.29 16.10
CA PRO A 37 -9.39 17.21 14.87
C PRO A 37 -8.53 16.75 13.68
N ILE A 38 -9.08 15.87 12.84
CA ILE A 38 -8.47 15.48 11.58
C ILE A 38 -9.23 16.09 10.40
N ASP A 39 -8.51 16.59 9.39
CA ASP A 39 -9.13 17.06 8.16
C ASP A 39 -9.88 15.91 7.46
N LYS A 40 -11.15 16.14 7.15
CA LYS A 40 -12.04 15.14 6.53
C LYS A 40 -11.51 14.59 5.20
N ARG A 41 -10.61 15.31 4.51
CA ARG A 41 -9.97 14.82 3.28
C ARG A 41 -9.12 13.57 3.50
N PHE A 42 -8.65 13.29 4.75
CA PHE A 42 -7.86 12.10 5.06
C PHE A 42 -8.72 10.88 5.38
N ILE A 43 -10.02 11.04 5.68
CA ILE A 43 -10.91 9.90 5.93
C ILE A 43 -10.95 8.91 4.75
N PRO A 44 -11.13 9.34 3.48
CA PRO A 44 -11.05 8.40 2.35
C PRO A 44 -9.68 7.74 2.16
N VAL A 45 -8.59 8.41 2.55
CA VAL A 45 -7.23 7.85 2.52
C VAL A 45 -7.09 6.76 3.58
N LEU A 46 -7.52 7.02 4.81
CA LEU A 46 -7.51 6.04 5.91
C LEU A 46 -8.37 4.82 5.60
N LEU A 47 -9.57 5.03 5.05
CA LEU A 47 -10.45 3.95 4.59
C LEU A 47 -9.81 3.13 3.47
N TYR A 48 -9.09 3.77 2.54
CA TYR A 48 -8.36 3.07 1.49
C TYR A 48 -7.23 2.22 2.06
N MET A 49 -6.40 2.78 2.94
CA MET A 49 -5.29 2.07 3.58
C MET A 49 -5.80 0.88 4.39
N ARG A 50 -6.78 1.11 5.28
CA ARG A 50 -7.43 0.04 6.05
C ARG A 50 -7.91 -1.12 5.16
N ASP A 51 -8.57 -0.79 4.06
CA ASP A 51 -9.15 -1.80 3.17
C ASP A 51 -8.08 -2.58 2.40
N VAL A 52 -6.97 -1.93 2.02
CA VAL A 52 -5.81 -2.59 1.40
C VAL A 52 -5.23 -3.63 2.35
N GLU A 53 -4.96 -3.25 3.61
CA GLU A 53 -4.44 -4.16 4.63
C GLU A 53 -5.37 -5.36 4.85
N THR A 54 -6.66 -5.12 4.89
CA THR A 54 -7.69 -6.16 5.09
C THR A 54 -7.75 -7.18 3.94
N LEU A 55 -7.31 -6.81 2.73
CA LEU A 55 -7.31 -7.73 1.58
C LEU A 55 -6.08 -8.64 1.53
N THR A 56 -5.18 -8.54 2.49
CA THR A 56 -3.93 -9.34 2.55
C THR A 56 -4.20 -10.85 2.57
N ASP A 57 -5.26 -11.31 3.23
CA ASP A 57 -5.63 -12.72 3.23
C ASP A 57 -6.00 -13.24 1.81
N MET A 58 -6.54 -12.38 0.97
CA MET A 58 -6.79 -12.69 -0.44
C MET A 58 -5.46 -12.80 -1.20
N TYR A 59 -4.55 -11.85 -1.05
CA TYR A 59 -3.23 -11.87 -1.69
C TYR A 59 -2.40 -13.07 -1.22
N HIS A 60 -2.47 -13.43 0.06
CA HIS A 60 -1.83 -14.63 0.58
C HIS A 60 -2.34 -15.89 -0.12
N ARG A 61 -3.66 -16.07 -0.25
CA ARG A 61 -4.25 -17.21 -0.99
C ARG A 61 -3.87 -17.24 -2.47
N GLU A 62 -3.75 -16.07 -3.10
CA GLU A 62 -3.26 -15.94 -4.47
C GLU A 62 -1.80 -16.40 -4.58
N MET A 63 -0.95 -15.96 -3.66
CA MET A 63 0.46 -16.34 -3.60
C MET A 63 0.64 -17.85 -3.40
N GLN A 64 -0.15 -18.49 -2.54
CA GLN A 64 -0.08 -19.92 -2.27
C GLN A 64 -0.32 -20.78 -3.53
N ARG A 65 -1.08 -20.29 -4.52
CA ARG A 65 -1.28 -20.98 -5.81
C ARG A 65 -0.09 -20.93 -6.74
N THR A 66 0.92 -20.16 -6.43
CA THR A 66 2.09 -19.91 -7.27
C THR A 66 3.31 -20.73 -6.83
N PRO A 67 4.34 -20.84 -7.67
CA PRO A 67 5.62 -21.45 -7.25
C PRO A 67 6.26 -20.73 -6.05
N THR A 68 6.01 -19.45 -5.87
CA THR A 68 6.53 -18.64 -4.76
C THR A 68 5.96 -19.11 -3.42
N GLY A 69 4.65 -19.31 -3.33
CA GLY A 69 4.01 -19.80 -2.11
C GLY A 69 4.32 -21.27 -1.77
N LYS A 70 4.96 -22.01 -2.68
CA LYS A 70 5.46 -23.37 -2.44
C LYS A 70 6.88 -23.40 -1.85
N ASP A 71 7.58 -22.27 -1.80
CA ASP A 71 8.85 -22.16 -1.08
C ASP A 71 8.55 -22.15 0.42
N PRO A 72 9.09 -23.10 1.22
CA PRO A 72 8.72 -23.24 2.63
C PRO A 72 9.09 -22.03 3.49
N TYR A 73 10.15 -21.33 3.13
CA TYR A 73 10.59 -20.14 3.87
C TYR A 73 9.73 -18.93 3.57
N ILE A 74 9.31 -18.78 2.31
CA ILE A 74 8.40 -17.71 1.90
C ILE A 74 6.99 -17.98 2.45
N SER A 75 6.51 -19.23 2.39
CA SER A 75 5.20 -19.60 2.96
C SER A 75 5.12 -19.25 4.45
N LYS A 76 6.18 -19.57 5.20
CA LYS A 76 6.22 -19.28 6.64
C LYS A 76 6.28 -17.77 6.95
N PHE A 77 7.00 -17.00 6.14
CA PHE A 77 6.94 -15.54 6.19
C PHE A 77 5.52 -15.03 5.98
N MET A 78 4.83 -15.52 4.93
CA MET A 78 3.49 -15.08 4.56
C MET A 78 2.45 -15.33 5.66
N GLU A 79 2.61 -16.40 6.47
CA GLU A 79 1.72 -16.69 7.60
C GLU A 79 1.79 -15.59 8.67
N ARG A 80 2.99 -15.19 9.09
CA ARG A 80 3.19 -14.13 10.08
C ARG A 80 2.86 -12.76 9.50
N TRP A 81 3.34 -12.45 8.30
CA TRP A 81 3.05 -11.23 7.58
C TRP A 81 1.54 -10.99 7.44
N GLY A 82 0.76 -12.01 7.06
CA GLY A 82 -0.68 -11.89 6.95
C GLY A 82 -1.39 -11.52 8.26
N ILE A 83 -0.89 -11.98 9.41
CA ILE A 83 -1.42 -11.60 10.72
C ILE A 83 -1.06 -10.14 11.04
N GLU A 84 0.14 -9.70 10.73
CA GLU A 84 0.60 -8.32 10.95
C GLU A 84 -0.22 -7.34 10.12
N GLU A 85 -0.45 -7.60 8.83
CA GLU A 85 -1.27 -6.79 7.93
C GLU A 85 -2.73 -6.66 8.40
N VAL A 86 -3.34 -7.77 8.81
CA VAL A 86 -4.71 -7.72 9.38
C VAL A 86 -4.74 -6.83 10.61
N THR A 87 -3.71 -6.89 11.46
CA THR A 87 -3.59 -6.02 12.64
C THR A 87 -3.45 -4.55 12.24
N HIS A 88 -2.69 -4.23 11.15
CA HIS A 88 -2.62 -2.87 10.59
C HIS A 88 -4.03 -2.36 10.22
N GLY A 89 -4.79 -3.18 9.50
CA GLY A 89 -6.18 -2.85 9.14
C GLY A 89 -7.07 -2.62 10.36
N GLU A 90 -6.95 -3.44 11.41
CA GLU A 90 -7.75 -3.34 12.63
C GLU A 90 -7.45 -2.07 13.45
N VAL A 91 -6.19 -1.70 13.61
CA VAL A 91 -5.84 -0.47 14.33
C VAL A 91 -6.25 0.79 13.56
N LEU A 92 -6.16 0.78 12.22
CA LEU A 92 -6.69 1.86 11.38
C LEU A 92 -8.21 1.96 11.48
N ASN A 93 -8.91 0.81 11.50
CA ASN A 93 -10.36 0.78 11.67
C ASN A 93 -10.78 1.32 13.05
N ARG A 94 -10.07 0.95 14.10
CA ARG A 94 -10.32 1.49 15.44
C ARG A 94 -10.13 3.01 15.47
N PHE A 95 -9.05 3.52 14.86
CA PHE A 95 -8.84 4.97 14.75
C PHE A 95 -10.01 5.67 14.03
N LEU A 96 -10.48 5.09 12.91
CA LEU A 96 -11.63 5.61 12.18
C LEU A 96 -12.90 5.67 13.06
N ASN A 97 -13.17 4.63 13.86
CA ASN A 97 -14.30 4.62 14.77
C ASN A 97 -14.15 5.70 15.86
N GLU A 98 -12.95 5.89 16.41
CA GLU A 98 -12.70 6.91 17.43
C GLU A 98 -12.90 8.34 16.90
N ILE A 99 -12.63 8.62 15.64
CA ILE A 99 -12.94 9.92 15.00
C ILE A 99 -14.41 10.04 14.55
N GLY A 100 -15.26 9.04 14.83
CA GLY A 100 -16.70 9.06 14.50
C GLY A 100 -17.06 8.55 13.11
N VAL A 101 -16.14 7.87 12.43
CA VAL A 101 -16.44 7.12 11.20
C VAL A 101 -16.83 5.70 11.59
N GLU A 102 -18.10 5.52 11.91
CA GLU A 102 -18.62 4.23 12.37
C GLU A 102 -18.49 3.14 11.27
N THR A 103 -18.00 2.00 11.68
CA THR A 103 -17.94 0.79 10.85
C THR A 103 -18.64 -0.35 11.57
N ASP A 104 -19.39 -1.16 10.83
CA ASP A 104 -20.05 -2.33 11.41
C ASP A 104 -19.07 -3.47 11.74
N GLU A 105 -19.48 -4.44 12.55
CA GLU A 105 -18.65 -5.58 12.96
C GLU A 105 -18.20 -6.47 11.78
N LYS A 106 -18.89 -6.40 10.63
CA LYS A 106 -18.60 -7.19 9.42
C LYS A 106 -17.84 -6.41 8.37
N TRP A 107 -17.27 -5.26 8.70
CA TRP A 107 -16.59 -4.38 7.75
C TRP A 107 -15.53 -5.09 6.90
N GLN A 108 -14.74 -5.98 7.47
CA GLN A 108 -13.76 -6.80 6.73
C GLN A 108 -14.43 -7.68 5.67
N THR A 109 -15.56 -8.30 6.03
CA THR A 109 -16.35 -9.11 5.10
C THR A 109 -16.88 -8.25 3.96
N HIS A 110 -17.39 -7.05 4.26
CA HIS A 110 -17.88 -6.11 3.25
C HIS A 110 -16.75 -5.65 2.31
N VAL A 111 -15.55 -5.38 2.83
CA VAL A 111 -14.39 -5.05 1.98
C VAL A 111 -14.11 -6.17 0.99
N ARG A 112 -14.07 -7.43 1.45
CA ARG A 112 -13.83 -8.61 0.59
C ARG A 112 -14.94 -8.84 -0.44
N GLN A 113 -16.19 -8.67 -0.06
CA GLN A 113 -17.34 -8.82 -0.97
C GLN A 113 -17.38 -7.74 -2.06
N ASN A 114 -16.81 -6.58 -1.81
CA ASN A 114 -16.74 -5.48 -2.78
C ASN A 114 -15.59 -5.62 -3.79
N VAL A 115 -14.73 -6.64 -3.67
CA VAL A 115 -13.72 -6.95 -4.69
C VAL A 115 -14.42 -7.39 -5.97
N PRO A 116 -14.13 -6.77 -7.13
CA PRO A 116 -14.78 -7.13 -8.38
C PRO A 116 -14.59 -8.61 -8.72
N PRO A 117 -15.65 -9.36 -9.07
CA PRO A 117 -15.54 -10.79 -9.43
C PRO A 117 -14.55 -11.05 -10.58
N ILE A 118 -14.46 -10.12 -11.53
CA ILE A 118 -13.49 -10.21 -12.63
C ILE A 118 -12.04 -10.17 -12.13
N TYR A 119 -11.76 -9.43 -11.06
CA TYR A 119 -10.43 -9.41 -10.44
C TYR A 119 -10.05 -10.82 -9.94
N ASN A 120 -10.95 -11.45 -9.18
CA ASN A 120 -10.72 -12.80 -8.65
C ASN A 120 -10.49 -13.83 -9.76
N SER A 121 -11.27 -13.77 -10.85
CA SER A 121 -11.12 -14.70 -11.99
C SER A 121 -9.81 -14.47 -12.73
N TYR A 122 -9.44 -13.21 -12.93
CA TYR A 122 -8.21 -12.82 -13.61
C TYR A 122 -6.97 -13.23 -12.82
N THR A 123 -6.93 -12.90 -11.52
CA THR A 123 -5.80 -13.27 -10.65
C THR A 123 -5.68 -14.78 -10.46
N TYR A 124 -6.82 -15.50 -10.40
CA TYR A 124 -6.80 -16.96 -10.37
C TYR A 124 -6.13 -17.55 -11.62
N LEU A 125 -6.50 -17.08 -12.80
CA LEU A 125 -5.88 -17.51 -14.05
C LEU A 125 -4.39 -17.18 -14.09
N LEU A 126 -4.03 -15.92 -13.81
CA LEU A 126 -2.64 -15.47 -13.86
C LEU A 126 -1.76 -16.24 -12.86
N THR A 127 -2.19 -16.36 -11.61
CA THR A 127 -1.42 -17.08 -10.57
C THR A 127 -1.24 -18.56 -10.94
N THR A 128 -2.25 -19.17 -11.55
CA THR A 128 -2.15 -20.55 -12.04
C THR A 128 -1.14 -20.67 -13.19
N LEU A 129 -1.15 -19.72 -14.13
CA LEU A 129 -0.21 -19.71 -15.26
C LEU A 129 1.25 -19.55 -14.81
N THR A 130 1.51 -18.89 -13.67
CA THR A 130 2.89 -18.76 -13.15
C THR A 130 3.54 -20.10 -12.84
N ASN A 131 2.77 -21.16 -12.61
CA ASN A 131 3.30 -22.49 -12.37
C ASN A 131 4.04 -23.06 -13.60
N PHE A 132 3.70 -22.64 -14.83
CA PHE A 132 4.45 -23.03 -16.04
C PHE A 132 5.83 -22.36 -16.12
N ILE A 133 5.99 -21.20 -15.51
CA ILE A 133 7.28 -20.50 -15.38
C ILE A 133 8.12 -21.14 -14.27
N GLY A 134 7.45 -21.67 -13.26
CA GLY A 134 8.07 -22.32 -12.12
C GLY A 134 8.77 -21.32 -11.19
N ARG A 135 9.73 -21.81 -10.41
CA ARG A 135 10.43 -21.05 -9.34
C ARG A 135 11.04 -19.72 -9.83
N LYS A 136 11.35 -19.57 -11.11
CA LYS A 136 11.90 -18.32 -11.67
C LYS A 136 10.95 -17.13 -11.51
N PHE A 137 9.64 -17.39 -11.34
CA PHE A 137 8.65 -16.34 -11.10
C PHE A 137 8.72 -15.75 -9.67
N THR A 138 9.36 -16.44 -8.72
CA THR A 138 9.54 -15.95 -7.35
C THR A 138 10.24 -14.59 -7.30
N ALA A 139 11.24 -14.36 -8.16
CA ALA A 139 11.90 -13.07 -8.28
C ALA A 139 10.91 -11.93 -8.60
N THR A 140 9.96 -12.19 -9.49
CA THR A 140 8.91 -11.22 -9.86
C THR A 140 8.01 -10.90 -8.67
N HIS A 141 7.46 -11.90 -8.00
CA HIS A 141 6.60 -11.71 -6.84
C HIS A 141 7.30 -10.94 -5.72
N MET A 142 8.52 -11.34 -5.39
CA MET A 142 9.28 -10.69 -4.30
C MET A 142 9.65 -9.25 -4.66
N THR A 143 9.93 -8.95 -5.93
CA THR A 143 10.17 -7.58 -6.40
C THR A 143 8.90 -6.73 -6.28
N PHE A 144 7.74 -7.28 -6.70
CA PHE A 144 6.44 -6.60 -6.53
C PHE A 144 6.15 -6.30 -5.06
N GLY A 145 6.26 -7.30 -4.19
CA GLY A 145 6.07 -7.14 -2.75
C GLY A 145 6.98 -6.05 -2.19
N ALA A 146 8.29 -6.09 -2.50
CA ALA A 146 9.23 -5.05 -2.04
C ALA A 146 8.84 -3.63 -2.48
N ILE A 147 8.35 -3.45 -3.72
CA ILE A 147 7.90 -2.14 -4.21
C ILE A 147 6.62 -1.71 -3.47
N HIS A 148 5.68 -2.62 -3.25
CA HIS A 148 4.42 -2.34 -2.58
C HIS A 148 4.67 -1.92 -1.12
N GLU A 149 5.39 -2.71 -0.32
CA GLU A 149 5.72 -2.40 1.06
C GLU A 149 6.43 -1.05 1.20
N MET A 150 7.46 -0.81 0.36
CA MET A 150 8.16 0.47 0.37
C MET A 150 7.24 1.64 0.03
N SER A 151 6.34 1.47 -0.94
CA SER A 151 5.41 2.53 -1.37
C SER A 151 4.34 2.79 -0.31
N THR A 152 3.82 1.74 0.32
CA THR A 152 2.86 1.81 1.43
C THR A 152 3.48 2.53 2.62
N ALA A 153 4.70 2.16 3.01
CA ALA A 153 5.42 2.85 4.07
C ALA A 153 5.66 4.34 3.78
N GLN A 154 5.90 4.72 2.50
CA GLN A 154 5.97 6.14 2.13
C GLN A 154 4.61 6.83 2.20
N GLY A 155 3.53 6.14 1.83
CA GLY A 155 2.17 6.61 2.00
C GLY A 155 1.84 6.91 3.46
N TYR A 156 2.18 6.00 4.39
CA TYR A 156 2.00 6.20 5.83
C TYR A 156 2.81 7.38 6.36
N ARG A 157 4.10 7.50 5.98
CA ARG A 157 4.91 8.66 6.36
C ARG A 157 4.30 9.96 5.88
N ARG A 158 3.82 9.97 4.64
CA ARG A 158 3.19 11.17 4.09
C ARG A 158 1.88 11.51 4.78
N LEU A 159 1.07 10.51 5.12
CA LEU A 159 -0.16 10.73 5.89
C LEU A 159 0.15 11.31 7.27
N MET A 160 1.17 10.82 7.95
CA MET A 160 1.66 11.38 9.22
C MET A 160 1.99 12.88 9.10
N ASP A 161 2.82 13.22 8.08
CA ASP A 161 3.25 14.60 7.84
C ASP A 161 2.07 15.55 7.53
N LEU A 162 1.02 15.04 6.88
CA LEU A 162 -0.12 15.84 6.43
C LEU A 162 -1.25 15.94 7.46
N ALA A 163 -1.51 14.86 8.19
CA ALA A 163 -2.63 14.80 9.13
C ALA A 163 -2.31 15.49 10.47
N ASP A 164 -1.03 15.52 10.84
CA ASP A 164 -0.52 16.15 12.09
C ASP A 164 -1.33 15.80 13.33
N HIS A 165 -1.71 14.51 13.45
CA HIS A 165 -2.55 14.00 14.53
C HIS A 165 -1.71 13.08 15.42
N PRO A 166 -1.49 13.40 16.71
CA PRO A 166 -0.50 12.72 17.55
C PRO A 166 -0.77 11.22 17.73
N VAL A 167 -2.02 10.84 17.98
CA VAL A 167 -2.37 9.42 18.15
C VAL A 167 -2.24 8.66 16.83
N LEU A 168 -2.67 9.25 15.71
CA LEU A 168 -2.46 8.63 14.38
C LEU A 168 -0.97 8.49 14.07
N THR A 169 -0.17 9.48 14.38
CA THR A 169 1.29 9.44 14.23
C THR A 169 1.90 8.27 15.01
N GLN A 170 1.47 8.04 16.26
CA GLN A 170 1.93 6.89 17.05
C GLN A 170 1.57 5.55 16.39
N ILE A 171 0.32 5.42 15.91
CA ILE A 171 -0.15 4.22 15.20
C ILE A 171 0.67 3.99 13.93
N LEU A 172 0.80 5.02 13.09
CA LEU A 172 1.51 4.90 11.81
C LEU A 172 3.01 4.64 12.00
N HIS A 173 3.64 5.16 13.04
CA HIS A 173 5.01 4.80 13.40
C HIS A 173 5.15 3.31 13.73
N ALA A 174 4.20 2.73 14.43
CA ALA A 174 4.21 1.31 14.76
C ALA A 174 4.05 0.44 13.50
N ILE A 175 3.10 0.78 12.63
CA ILE A 175 2.91 0.13 11.34
C ILE A 175 4.21 0.22 10.50
N ILE A 176 4.76 1.41 10.31
CA ILE A 176 5.99 1.63 9.50
C ILE A 176 7.18 0.79 10.00
N ARG A 177 7.26 0.47 11.29
CA ARG A 177 8.31 -0.42 11.80
C ARG A 177 8.13 -1.86 11.32
N GLU A 178 6.91 -2.38 11.34
CA GLU A 178 6.60 -3.71 10.81
C GLU A 178 6.80 -3.74 9.29
N GLU A 179 6.33 -2.71 8.55
CA GLU A 179 6.56 -2.53 7.11
C GLU A 179 8.05 -2.52 6.72
N ALA A 180 8.92 -2.00 7.58
CA ALA A 180 10.35 -2.03 7.34
C ALA A 180 10.91 -3.46 7.37
N ALA A 181 10.36 -4.34 8.22
CA ALA A 181 10.74 -5.75 8.27
C ALA A 181 10.18 -6.51 7.06
N HIS A 182 8.92 -6.25 6.67
CA HIS A 182 8.31 -6.78 5.45
C HIS A 182 9.12 -6.40 4.21
N THR A 183 9.38 -5.11 4.03
CA THR A 183 10.22 -4.58 2.94
C THR A 183 11.56 -5.29 2.87
N LYS A 184 12.23 -5.47 4.01
CA LYS A 184 13.55 -6.11 4.03
C LYS A 184 13.48 -7.57 3.67
N PHE A 185 12.43 -8.28 4.07
CA PHE A 185 12.21 -9.67 3.66
C PHE A 185 12.02 -9.76 2.14
N TYR A 186 11.01 -9.07 1.61
CA TYR A 186 10.70 -9.08 0.17
C TYR A 186 11.89 -8.67 -0.68
N TRP A 187 12.57 -7.58 -0.33
CA TRP A 187 13.71 -7.06 -1.07
C TRP A 187 14.90 -8.01 -1.04
N SER A 188 15.17 -8.65 0.11
CA SER A 188 16.30 -9.57 0.25
C SER A 188 16.09 -10.85 -0.56
N VAL A 189 14.90 -11.44 -0.49
CA VAL A 189 14.55 -12.63 -1.30
C VAL A 189 14.55 -12.26 -2.79
N ALA A 190 13.96 -11.11 -3.19
CA ALA A 190 14.02 -10.63 -4.56
C ALA A 190 15.46 -10.56 -5.08
N ARG A 191 16.36 -9.95 -4.29
CA ARG A 191 17.78 -9.82 -4.64
C ARG A 191 18.47 -11.18 -4.80
N LEU A 192 18.19 -12.14 -3.93
CA LEU A 192 18.74 -13.49 -4.01
C LEU A 192 18.27 -14.20 -5.28
N GLU A 193 16.97 -14.20 -5.55
CA GLU A 193 16.40 -14.87 -6.70
C GLU A 193 16.81 -14.22 -8.03
N LEU A 194 16.90 -12.88 -8.08
CA LEU A 194 17.37 -12.16 -9.26
C LEU A 194 18.87 -12.42 -9.56
N ARG A 195 19.72 -12.55 -8.55
CA ARG A 195 21.14 -12.84 -8.72
C ARG A 195 21.40 -14.22 -9.34
N ARG A 196 20.51 -15.16 -9.11
CA ARG A 196 20.68 -16.56 -9.55
C ARG A 196 20.40 -16.78 -11.03
N ASN A 197 19.61 -15.90 -11.68
CA ASN A 197 19.09 -16.20 -13.00
C ASN A 197 18.75 -14.94 -13.82
N GLU A 198 19.45 -14.76 -14.94
CA GLU A 198 19.20 -13.64 -15.86
C GLU A 198 17.81 -13.67 -16.52
N PHE A 199 17.25 -14.84 -16.77
CA PHE A 199 15.88 -14.94 -17.27
C PHE A 199 14.89 -14.41 -16.22
N ALA A 200 15.11 -14.71 -14.94
CA ALA A 200 14.29 -14.17 -13.86
C ALA A 200 14.39 -12.62 -13.77
N GLN A 201 15.60 -12.05 -14.01
CA GLN A 201 15.77 -10.60 -14.09
C GLN A 201 14.94 -9.99 -15.23
N ARG A 202 15.09 -10.55 -16.45
CA ARG A 202 14.35 -10.06 -17.64
C ARG A 202 12.84 -10.20 -17.46
N LEU A 203 12.38 -11.33 -16.91
CA LEU A 203 10.97 -11.57 -16.65
C LEU A 203 10.42 -10.60 -15.62
N ALA A 204 11.08 -10.45 -14.47
CA ALA A 204 10.66 -9.53 -13.41
C ALA A 204 10.62 -8.09 -13.92
N ARG A 205 11.66 -7.67 -14.66
CA ARG A 205 11.70 -6.35 -15.28
C ARG A 205 10.55 -6.15 -16.26
N PHE A 206 10.31 -7.08 -17.16
CA PHE A 206 9.21 -7.03 -18.12
C PHE A 206 7.85 -6.90 -17.41
N VAL A 207 7.61 -7.72 -16.37
CA VAL A 207 6.34 -7.70 -15.65
C VAL A 207 6.17 -6.38 -14.92
N ILE A 208 7.20 -5.84 -14.26
CA ILE A 208 7.11 -4.53 -13.59
C ILE A 208 6.87 -3.41 -14.62
N ASP A 209 7.61 -3.35 -15.70
CA ASP A 209 7.48 -2.29 -16.71
C ASP A 209 6.08 -2.23 -17.34
N HIS A 210 5.41 -3.38 -17.49
CA HIS A 210 4.12 -3.45 -18.19
C HIS A 210 2.91 -3.52 -17.27
N TYR A 211 3.06 -4.12 -16.09
CA TYR A 211 1.93 -4.45 -15.21
C TYR A 211 2.01 -3.86 -13.80
N TYR A 212 3.07 -3.09 -13.49
CA TYR A 212 3.12 -2.43 -12.18
C TYR A 212 1.93 -1.50 -11.98
N ALA A 213 1.25 -1.70 -10.88
CA ALA A 213 0.14 -0.89 -10.41
C ALA A 213 0.28 -0.68 -8.89
N PRO A 214 -0.13 0.47 -8.33
CA PRO A 214 -0.17 0.68 -6.89
C PRO A 214 -1.06 -0.33 -6.19
N VAL A 215 -0.76 -0.60 -4.91
CA VAL A 215 -1.55 -1.49 -4.05
C VAL A 215 -3.04 -1.12 -4.10
N GLY A 216 -3.92 -2.11 -4.09
CA GLY A 216 -5.36 -1.90 -4.16
C GLY A 216 -5.92 -1.62 -5.56
N GLN A 217 -5.08 -1.36 -6.57
CA GLN A 217 -5.58 -1.17 -7.93
C GLN A 217 -6.15 -2.49 -8.49
N GLY A 218 -7.40 -2.44 -8.92
CA GLY A 218 -8.14 -3.60 -9.42
C GLY A 218 -8.96 -4.31 -8.36
N SER A 219 -8.47 -4.47 -7.12
CA SER A 219 -9.22 -5.00 -5.99
C SER A 219 -10.15 -3.96 -5.36
N LEU A 220 -9.74 -2.69 -5.36
CA LEU A 220 -10.56 -1.55 -4.94
C LEU A 220 -11.00 -0.69 -6.13
N ALA A 221 -12.05 0.11 -5.94
CA ALA A 221 -12.52 1.03 -6.97
C ALA A 221 -11.42 2.03 -7.36
N LYS A 222 -11.16 2.15 -8.67
CA LYS A 222 -10.09 3.00 -9.23
C LYS A 222 -10.05 4.43 -8.66
N LYS A 223 -11.24 5.04 -8.46
CA LYS A 223 -11.35 6.39 -7.90
C LYS A 223 -10.80 6.51 -6.48
N ARG A 224 -10.86 5.43 -5.68
CA ARG A 224 -10.32 5.41 -4.30
C ARG A 224 -8.79 5.41 -4.34
N THR A 225 -8.20 4.56 -5.18
CA THR A 225 -6.75 4.52 -5.39
C THR A 225 -6.24 5.87 -5.92
N GLU A 226 -6.90 6.43 -6.95
CA GLU A 226 -6.53 7.75 -7.51
C GLU A 226 -6.61 8.86 -6.45
N TYR A 227 -7.66 8.86 -5.61
CA TYR A 227 -7.80 9.84 -4.55
C TYR A 227 -6.69 9.74 -3.50
N ALA A 228 -6.43 8.53 -3.00
CA ALA A 228 -5.38 8.30 -2.01
C ALA A 228 -3.99 8.70 -2.55
N ILE A 229 -3.64 8.23 -3.75
CA ILE A 229 -2.37 8.58 -4.41
C ILE A 229 -2.27 10.10 -4.65
N GLY A 230 -3.34 10.74 -5.12
CA GLY A 230 -3.36 12.19 -5.35
C GLY A 230 -3.19 13.00 -4.07
N THR A 231 -3.83 12.56 -2.98
CA THR A 231 -3.70 13.24 -1.68
C THR A 231 -2.30 13.09 -1.09
N LEU A 232 -1.71 11.90 -1.20
CA LEU A 232 -0.42 11.60 -0.57
C LEU A 232 0.79 12.04 -1.40
N PHE A 233 0.71 11.93 -2.73
CA PHE A 233 1.83 12.15 -3.64
C PHE A 233 1.59 13.25 -4.67
N GLY A 234 0.59 14.12 -4.44
CA GLY A 234 0.23 15.20 -5.36
C GLY A 234 1.22 16.37 -5.42
N ASP A 235 2.15 16.47 -4.47
CA ASP A 235 3.18 17.50 -4.49
C ASP A 235 4.55 16.98 -4.93
N PRO A 236 5.41 17.85 -5.54
CA PRO A 236 6.72 17.46 -6.04
C PRO A 236 7.66 16.90 -4.95
N ALA A 237 7.62 17.43 -3.73
CA ALA A 237 8.51 17.00 -2.66
C ALA A 237 8.18 15.57 -2.19
N ALA A 238 6.89 15.20 -2.20
CA ALA A 238 6.46 13.83 -1.91
C ALA A 238 6.93 12.86 -3.00
N MET A 239 6.87 13.27 -4.29
CA MET A 239 7.38 12.46 -5.39
C MET A 239 8.90 12.31 -5.38
N ASP A 240 9.64 13.37 -5.04
CA ASP A 240 11.09 13.30 -4.86
C ASP A 240 11.47 12.34 -3.73
N ARG A 241 10.72 12.36 -2.63
CA ARG A 241 10.91 11.43 -1.51
C ARG A 241 10.63 9.99 -1.92
N LEU A 242 9.54 9.76 -2.67
CA LEU A 242 9.22 8.44 -3.23
C LEU A 242 10.34 7.93 -4.14
N ASP A 243 10.86 8.78 -5.04
CA ASP A 243 11.99 8.41 -5.90
C ASP A 243 13.19 7.96 -5.07
N LYS A 244 13.62 8.79 -4.10
CA LYS A 244 14.79 8.52 -3.26
C LYS A 244 14.67 7.25 -2.43
N THR A 245 13.47 6.96 -1.93
CA THR A 245 13.27 5.87 -0.95
C THR A 245 12.78 4.57 -1.59
N VAL A 246 12.05 4.63 -2.70
CA VAL A 246 11.53 3.46 -3.40
C VAL A 246 12.29 3.19 -4.68
N THR A 247 12.20 4.09 -5.67
CA THR A 247 12.79 3.85 -7.00
C THR A 247 14.29 3.65 -6.95
N GLN A 248 15.03 4.51 -6.23
CA GLN A 248 16.49 4.38 -6.06
C GLN A 248 16.87 3.08 -5.32
N ARG A 249 16.00 2.60 -4.44
CA ARG A 249 16.22 1.32 -3.74
C ARG A 249 16.00 0.15 -4.68
N VAL A 250 14.97 0.18 -5.51
CA VAL A 250 14.68 -0.86 -6.52
C VAL A 250 15.78 -0.91 -7.58
N ARG A 251 16.38 0.23 -7.96
CA ARG A 251 17.53 0.28 -8.89
C ARG A 251 18.74 -0.51 -8.42
N GLN A 252 18.84 -0.81 -7.14
CA GLN A 252 19.92 -1.66 -6.60
C GLN A 252 19.68 -3.16 -6.82
N LEU A 253 18.48 -3.56 -7.29
CA LEU A 253 18.19 -4.94 -7.63
C LEU A 253 18.79 -5.31 -9.00
N PRO A 254 19.31 -6.53 -9.18
CA PRO A 254 19.83 -6.98 -10.46
C PRO A 254 18.78 -6.88 -11.58
N GLY A 255 19.10 -6.21 -12.67
CA GLY A 255 18.21 -6.01 -13.83
C GLY A 255 17.30 -4.77 -13.71
N PHE A 256 17.42 -3.93 -12.66
CA PHE A 256 16.53 -2.78 -12.41
C PHE A 256 17.24 -1.42 -12.40
N ALA A 257 18.49 -1.32 -12.80
CA ALA A 257 19.31 -0.11 -12.64
C ALA A 257 18.69 1.17 -13.25
N ASP A 258 17.90 1.04 -14.30
CA ASP A 258 17.28 2.14 -15.06
C ASP A 258 15.75 2.19 -14.93
N ILE A 259 15.15 1.53 -13.91
CA ILE A 259 13.69 1.53 -13.72
C ILE A 259 13.16 2.94 -13.48
N THR A 260 12.08 3.30 -14.18
CA THR A 260 11.34 4.56 -14.03
C THR A 260 9.85 4.35 -13.76
N LYS A 261 9.37 3.14 -14.06
CA LYS A 261 7.95 2.77 -14.06
C LYS A 261 7.19 3.13 -12.78
N ILE A 262 7.84 3.02 -11.62
CA ILE A 262 7.22 3.31 -10.32
C ILE A 262 6.83 4.79 -10.27
N ASN A 263 7.78 5.68 -10.54
CA ASN A 263 7.55 7.14 -10.54
C ASN A 263 6.57 7.57 -11.63
N GLU A 264 6.67 6.97 -12.83
CA GLU A 264 5.76 7.25 -13.93
C GLU A 264 4.31 6.89 -13.56
N THR A 265 4.10 5.73 -12.94
CA THR A 265 2.78 5.23 -12.57
C THR A 265 2.17 6.05 -11.45
N ILE A 266 2.88 6.20 -10.31
CA ILE A 266 2.38 6.94 -9.15
C ILE A 266 2.25 8.43 -9.49
N GLY A 267 3.26 9.04 -10.08
CA GLY A 267 3.24 10.45 -10.48
C GLY A 267 2.19 10.75 -11.56
N GLY A 268 1.96 9.81 -12.48
CA GLY A 268 0.88 9.92 -13.47
C GLY A 268 -0.51 9.92 -12.82
N MET A 269 -0.73 9.07 -11.81
CA MET A 269 -1.97 9.06 -11.03
C MET A 269 -2.14 10.34 -10.21
N ALA A 270 -1.10 10.76 -9.51
CA ALA A 270 -1.10 11.96 -8.67
C ALA A 270 -1.46 13.20 -9.49
N ARG A 271 -0.86 13.39 -10.66
CA ARG A 271 -1.19 14.50 -11.56
C ARG A 271 -2.64 14.47 -12.03
N ARG A 272 -3.16 13.30 -12.43
CA ARG A 272 -4.58 13.19 -12.87
C ARG A 272 -5.55 13.50 -11.74
N ALA A 273 -5.26 13.07 -10.52
CA ALA A 273 -6.07 13.38 -9.36
C ALA A 273 -6.05 14.87 -9.01
N SER A 274 -4.89 15.54 -9.06
CA SER A 274 -4.75 16.98 -8.82
C SER A 274 -5.54 17.82 -9.83
N VAL A 275 -5.51 17.45 -11.11
CA VAL A 275 -6.30 18.14 -12.14
C VAL A 275 -7.80 18.03 -11.88
N LYS A 276 -8.29 16.84 -11.47
CA LYS A 276 -9.70 16.63 -11.11
C LYS A 276 -10.12 17.44 -9.88
N LEU A 277 -9.29 17.47 -8.84
CA LEU A 277 -9.56 18.22 -7.62
C LEU A 277 -9.62 19.73 -7.90
N ASN A 278 -8.68 20.25 -8.65
CA ASN A 278 -8.67 21.67 -9.05
C ASN A 278 -9.90 22.04 -9.91
N ALA A 279 -10.29 21.18 -10.85
CA ALA A 279 -11.49 21.40 -11.67
C ALA A 279 -12.78 21.44 -10.83
N LEU A 280 -12.90 20.56 -9.81
CA LEU A 280 -14.03 20.57 -8.89
C LEU A 280 -14.06 21.82 -8.01
N GLN A 281 -12.91 22.26 -7.50
CA GLN A 281 -12.80 23.49 -6.71
C GLN A 281 -13.15 24.74 -7.54
N THR A 282 -12.67 24.81 -8.79
CA THR A 282 -12.99 25.90 -9.70
C THR A 282 -14.48 25.95 -10.03
N SER A 283 -15.10 24.79 -10.30
CA SER A 283 -16.53 24.69 -10.56
C SER A 283 -17.39 25.07 -9.36
N PHE A 284 -16.96 24.69 -8.14
CA PHE A 284 -17.65 25.04 -6.90
C PHE A 284 -17.52 26.53 -6.60
N SER A 285 -16.34 27.13 -6.79
CA SER A 285 -16.12 28.56 -6.61
C SER A 285 -16.93 29.39 -7.64
N PHE A 286 -17.08 28.87 -8.86
CA PHE A 286 -17.90 29.51 -9.90
C PHE A 286 -19.40 29.45 -9.57
N LEU A 287 -19.88 28.30 -9.03
CA LEU A 287 -21.27 28.15 -8.58
C LEU A 287 -21.58 29.05 -7.37
N VAL A 288 -20.68 29.12 -6.40
CA VAL A 288 -20.84 30.01 -5.23
C VAL A 288 -20.82 31.49 -5.67
N SER A 289 -19.98 31.84 -6.63
CA SER A 289 -19.93 33.21 -7.18
C SER A 289 -21.21 33.59 -7.94
N LEU A 290 -21.81 32.65 -8.68
CA LEU A 290 -23.08 32.84 -9.36
C LEU A 290 -24.26 33.01 -8.38
N THR A 291 -24.31 32.21 -7.33
CA THR A 291 -25.34 32.32 -6.29
C THR A 291 -25.22 33.61 -5.46
N PHE A 292 -24.01 34.10 -5.25
CA PHE A 292 -23.81 35.44 -4.63
C PHE A 292 -24.20 36.59 -5.56
N PHE A 293 -23.98 36.45 -6.86
CA PHE A 293 -24.35 37.47 -7.86
C PHE A 293 -25.88 37.58 -8.02
N ASP A 294 -26.60 36.44 -8.01
CA ASP A 294 -28.08 36.40 -8.07
C ASP A 294 -28.73 37.00 -6.80
N LEU A 295 -28.16 36.79 -5.62
CA LEU A 295 -28.62 37.39 -4.37
C LEU A 295 -28.40 38.91 -4.29
N CYS A 296 -27.39 39.42 -4.98
CA CYS A 296 -27.14 40.88 -5.06
C CYS A 296 -28.00 41.59 -6.11
N ILE A 297 -28.54 40.90 -7.13
CA ILE A 297 -29.35 41.51 -8.18
C ILE A 297 -30.85 41.48 -7.86
N HIS A 298 -31.32 40.54 -7.01
CA HIS A 298 -32.74 40.42 -6.67
C HIS A 298 -33.08 40.84 -5.24
N GLY A 299 -32.17 41.53 -4.53
CA GLY A 299 -32.31 42.02 -3.16
C GLY A 299 -32.49 43.53 -3.07
N PHE A 300 -33.25 44.17 -4.01
CA PHE A 300 -33.80 45.51 -3.86
C PHE A 300 -35.26 45.54 -4.31
#